data_d700c273ff56b2e23157ade9d05a74bc
#
_entry.id   d700c273ff56b2e23157ade9d05a74bc
#
_cell.length_a   1.000
_cell.length_b   1.000
_cell.length_c   1.000
_cell.angle_alpha   90.00
_cell.angle_beta   90.00
_cell.angle_gamma   90.00
#
_symmetry.space_group_name_H-M   'P 1'
#
loop_
_entity.id
_entity.type
_entity.pdbx_description
1 polymer ?
#
loop_
_entity_poly.entity_id
_entity_poly.type
_entity_poly.pdbx_seq_one_letter_code
_entity_poly.pdbx_strand_id
1 'polypeptide(L)'
;MEWSKEQNLIFDNKHKNMIINADAGSGKTTVLFELIKRIQPKNALMLSFNRDIANANIERAKKMGINVKINTFHSFAYETFPKKRKINTAKVWTIVDSYAKKVGLDFEHRNKLFSLANRLRGIGYVLNADGQYKQVDDIVRLFVSKGDLKKYGEHLKKIGDLCDKAYNIDFDDMCDYPIRFNYIKNSGIDLLLVDELQDLNVQQLNIVRRIAEANDCQFIGVGDSKQAIFGFRGAINAIESLSDLAEETYTLSTTYRCPSRVMKFVNTNIEASSGVAFNEGGNVKKIKGISLDDILIGIMNHKPNVIISQKNSVLLTVWATLFNQDIYSSLKGTPIIRGLFNLLSTIKTYNFNQFKRTLNAIVEDKDAERSELAKGLLSLIKILKVYDRHHLMEILEEMAEIDADLALETVHSFKGREAHTVAVICDWFTDRTNQIDNVKYVAYTRCLETLIVAKVL
;
A
#
# COMPACT_ATOMS: atom_id res chain seq x y z
N MET A 1 12.49 16.35 25.47
CA MET A 1 12.69 16.21 24.02
C MET A 1 12.75 17.62 23.47
N GLU A 2 13.81 17.94 22.76
CA GLU A 2 13.96 19.24 22.13
C GLU A 2 13.33 19.18 20.73
N TRP A 3 12.43 20.12 20.42
CA TRP A 3 11.69 20.16 19.16
C TRP A 3 12.44 20.99 18.11
N SER A 4 12.41 20.60 16.86
CA SER A 4 13.00 21.37 15.77
C SER A 4 12.27 22.72 15.57
N LYS A 5 12.91 23.63 14.84
CA LYS A 5 12.27 24.93 14.48
C LYS A 5 10.98 24.72 13.69
N GLU A 6 10.97 23.74 12.75
CA GLU A 6 9.80 23.38 11.96
C GLU A 6 8.65 22.86 12.85
N GLN A 7 8.98 21.99 13.81
CA GLN A 7 7.99 21.46 14.76
C GLN A 7 7.44 22.55 15.68
N ASN A 8 8.29 23.43 16.20
CA ASN A 8 7.83 24.55 17.03
C ASN A 8 6.90 25.48 16.27
N LEU A 9 7.20 25.79 15.00
CA LEU A 9 6.33 26.62 14.15
C LEU A 9 4.93 26.01 14.00
N ILE A 10 4.85 24.68 13.84
CA ILE A 10 3.57 23.95 13.79
C ILE A 10 2.82 24.07 15.13
N PHE A 11 3.52 23.92 16.25
CA PHE A 11 2.90 24.00 17.59
C PHE A 11 2.42 25.40 17.94
N ASP A 12 3.12 26.44 17.48
CA ASP A 12 2.72 27.83 17.68
C ASP A 12 1.42 28.17 16.92
N ASN A 13 1.16 27.44 15.82
CA ASN A 13 -0.05 27.58 15.00
C ASN A 13 -1.08 26.48 15.23
N LYS A 14 -1.06 25.82 16.39
CA LYS A 14 -1.85 24.63 16.72
C LYS A 14 -3.37 24.76 16.56
N HIS A 15 -3.92 25.96 16.50
CA HIS A 15 -5.37 26.21 16.38
C HIS A 15 -5.84 26.40 14.93
N LYS A 16 -4.92 26.34 13.94
CA LYS A 16 -5.26 26.43 12.52
C LYS A 16 -5.60 25.05 11.94
N ASN A 17 -6.43 25.06 10.92
CA ASN A 17 -6.54 23.92 10.01
C ASN A 17 -5.25 23.81 9.21
N MET A 18 -4.61 22.64 9.21
CA MET A 18 -3.30 22.53 8.59
C MET A 18 -3.04 21.20 7.90
N ILE A 19 -2.20 21.25 6.87
CA ILE A 19 -1.57 20.11 6.26
C ILE A 19 -0.07 20.16 6.54
N ILE A 20 0.50 19.03 6.95
CA ILE A 20 1.92 18.88 7.24
C ILE A 20 2.51 17.89 6.22
N ASN A 21 3.31 18.41 5.27
CA ASN A 21 4.08 17.59 4.35
C ASN A 21 5.42 17.22 5.02
N ALA A 22 5.57 15.96 5.38
CA ALA A 22 6.60 15.54 6.34
C ALA A 22 7.43 14.38 5.78
N ASP A 23 8.71 14.59 5.64
CA ASP A 23 9.66 13.60 5.10
C ASP A 23 9.71 12.29 5.90
N ALA A 24 10.25 11.25 5.28
CA ALA A 24 10.40 9.95 5.91
C ALA A 24 11.20 10.06 7.21
N GLY A 25 10.63 9.58 8.33
CA GLY A 25 11.30 9.62 9.62
C GLY A 25 11.35 10.99 10.30
N SER A 26 10.59 12.00 9.85
CA SER A 26 10.54 13.33 10.45
C SER A 26 9.69 13.43 11.73
N GLY A 27 9.12 12.33 12.18
CA GLY A 27 8.31 12.29 13.40
C GLY A 27 6.84 12.68 13.18
N LYS A 28 6.27 12.47 12.00
CA LYS A 28 4.85 12.71 11.65
C LYS A 28 3.88 12.43 12.78
N THR A 29 3.79 11.17 13.17
CA THR A 29 2.87 10.70 14.20
C THR A 29 3.20 11.29 15.57
N THR A 30 4.47 11.57 15.87
CA THR A 30 4.91 12.22 17.11
C THR A 30 4.35 13.64 17.20
N VAL A 31 4.40 14.38 16.10
CA VAL A 31 3.86 15.74 16.00
C VAL A 31 2.34 15.74 16.18
N LEU A 32 1.62 14.78 15.58
CA LEU A 32 0.17 14.63 15.78
C LEU A 32 -0.19 14.41 17.26
N PHE A 33 0.50 13.52 17.94
CA PHE A 33 0.25 13.29 19.38
C PHE A 33 0.60 14.47 20.25
N GLU A 34 1.67 15.21 19.92
CA GLU A 34 2.03 16.43 20.65
C GLU A 34 1.00 17.54 20.40
N LEU A 35 0.47 17.67 19.17
CA LEU A 35 -0.62 18.61 18.89
C LEU A 35 -1.88 18.30 19.71
N ILE A 36 -2.28 17.04 19.82
CA ILE A 36 -3.42 16.65 20.68
C ILE A 36 -3.19 17.11 22.13
N LYS A 37 -1.98 16.90 22.67
CA LYS A 37 -1.65 17.33 24.03
C LYS A 37 -1.72 18.85 24.21
N ARG A 38 -1.32 19.61 23.21
CA ARG A 38 -1.30 21.07 23.26
C ARG A 38 -2.64 21.72 22.97
N ILE A 39 -3.47 21.11 22.14
CA ILE A 39 -4.82 21.56 21.78
C ILE A 39 -5.80 21.20 22.89
N GLN A 40 -5.65 20.01 23.50
CA GLN A 40 -6.54 19.45 24.52
C GLN A 40 -8.00 19.37 24.05
N PRO A 41 -8.26 18.73 22.91
CA PRO A 41 -9.61 18.60 22.37
C PRO A 41 -10.51 17.79 23.32
N LYS A 42 -11.82 18.06 23.32
CA LYS A 42 -12.80 17.26 24.06
C LYS A 42 -13.05 15.93 23.37
N ASN A 43 -13.12 15.95 22.03
CA ASN A 43 -13.44 14.80 21.17
C ASN A 43 -12.52 14.77 19.95
N ALA A 44 -11.32 14.19 20.10
CA ALA A 44 -10.42 13.96 18.99
C ALA A 44 -10.72 12.65 18.25
N LEU A 45 -10.74 12.70 16.93
CA LEU A 45 -10.75 11.54 16.03
C LEU A 45 -9.49 11.50 15.20
N MET A 46 -8.74 10.40 15.25
CA MET A 46 -7.60 10.14 14.39
C MET A 46 -7.94 9.01 13.41
N LEU A 47 -7.81 9.27 12.11
CA LEU A 47 -8.00 8.28 11.06
C LEU A 47 -6.64 7.79 10.57
N SER A 48 -6.50 6.46 10.51
CA SER A 48 -5.30 5.76 10.04
C SER A 48 -5.60 4.95 8.78
N PHE A 49 -4.60 4.84 7.89
CA PHE A 49 -4.76 4.16 6.61
C PHE A 49 -5.08 2.66 6.74
N ASN A 50 -4.42 1.96 7.67
CA ASN A 50 -4.61 0.53 7.87
C ASN A 50 -4.69 0.15 9.36
N ARG A 51 -5.03 -1.13 9.62
CA ARG A 51 -5.25 -1.65 10.97
C ARG A 51 -3.96 -1.70 11.80
N ASP A 52 -2.83 -2.02 11.20
CA ASP A 52 -1.56 -2.15 11.93
C ASP A 52 -1.09 -0.78 12.43
N ILE A 53 -1.19 0.25 11.58
CA ILE A 53 -0.91 1.64 11.97
C ILE A 53 -1.89 2.11 13.05
N ALA A 54 -3.19 1.82 12.89
CA ALA A 54 -4.19 2.18 13.89
C ALA A 54 -3.90 1.54 15.25
N ASN A 55 -3.59 0.24 15.29
CA ASN A 55 -3.24 -0.47 16.52
C ASN A 55 -1.98 0.09 17.19
N ALA A 56 -0.93 0.33 16.42
CA ALA A 56 0.31 0.95 16.92
C ALA A 56 0.05 2.34 17.51
N ASN A 57 -0.80 3.15 16.85
CA ASN A 57 -1.20 4.47 17.34
C ASN A 57 -2.06 4.39 18.62
N ILE A 58 -2.97 3.40 18.74
CA ILE A 58 -3.76 3.16 19.96
C ILE A 58 -2.83 2.85 21.14
N GLU A 59 -1.89 1.92 20.97
CA GLU A 59 -0.93 1.58 22.02
C GLU A 59 -0.05 2.76 22.41
N ARG A 60 0.36 3.56 21.42
CA ARG A 60 1.14 4.78 21.67
C ARG A 60 0.33 5.83 22.43
N ALA A 61 -0.92 6.09 22.05
CA ALA A 61 -1.83 7.00 22.74
C ALA A 61 -2.01 6.60 24.21
N LYS A 62 -2.26 5.29 24.46
CA LYS A 62 -2.37 4.74 25.83
C LYS A 62 -1.11 5.00 26.66
N LYS A 63 0.09 4.69 26.12
CA LYS A 63 1.36 4.91 26.81
C LYS A 63 1.61 6.39 27.12
N MET A 64 1.10 7.29 26.30
CA MET A 64 1.24 8.74 26.46
C MET A 64 0.11 9.38 27.28
N GLY A 65 -0.90 8.62 27.69
CA GLY A 65 -2.08 9.13 28.42
C GLY A 65 -2.93 10.12 27.61
N ILE A 66 -2.98 9.92 26.28
CA ILE A 66 -3.71 10.81 25.36
C ILE A 66 -5.09 10.21 25.07
N ASN A 67 -6.13 11.01 25.33
CA ASN A 67 -7.50 10.63 24.99
C ASN A 67 -7.79 11.03 23.54
N VAL A 68 -7.84 10.02 22.65
CA VAL A 68 -8.16 10.18 21.23
C VAL A 68 -8.81 8.90 20.72
N LYS A 69 -9.91 9.04 19.97
CA LYS A 69 -10.50 7.91 19.25
C LYS A 69 -9.67 7.65 17.98
N ILE A 70 -9.15 6.44 17.83
CA ILE A 70 -8.33 6.05 16.66
C ILE A 70 -9.04 4.95 15.92
N ASN A 71 -9.33 5.18 14.64
CA ASN A 71 -10.02 4.25 13.76
C ASN A 71 -9.31 4.16 12.41
N THR A 72 -9.49 3.03 11.69
CA THR A 72 -9.28 3.04 10.25
C THR A 72 -10.46 3.70 9.55
N PHE A 73 -10.28 4.17 8.31
CA PHE A 73 -11.38 4.72 7.50
C PHE A 73 -12.56 3.76 7.40
N HIS A 74 -12.32 2.48 7.14
CA HIS A 74 -13.36 1.46 7.06
C HIS A 74 -14.09 1.25 8.39
N SER A 75 -13.35 1.20 9.50
CA SER A 75 -13.96 1.04 10.84
C SER A 75 -14.84 2.23 11.18
N PHE A 76 -14.35 3.45 11.02
CA PHE A 76 -15.12 4.66 11.25
C PHE A 76 -16.36 4.71 10.36
N ALA A 77 -16.18 4.52 9.06
CA ALA A 77 -17.28 4.55 8.10
C ALA A 77 -18.36 3.51 8.42
N TYR A 78 -17.96 2.28 8.79
CA TYR A 78 -18.91 1.25 9.18
C TYR A 78 -19.67 1.60 10.49
N GLU A 79 -19.04 2.30 11.42
CA GLU A 79 -19.72 2.75 12.66
C GLU A 79 -20.88 3.70 12.37
N THR A 80 -20.84 4.47 11.29
CA THR A 80 -21.89 5.44 10.91
C THR A 80 -23.14 4.79 10.31
N PHE A 81 -23.10 3.50 9.96
CA PHE A 81 -24.26 2.81 9.39
C PHE A 81 -25.42 2.77 10.38
N PRO A 82 -26.63 3.20 10.01
CA PRO A 82 -27.79 3.19 10.88
C PRO A 82 -28.22 1.77 11.27
N LYS A 83 -27.94 0.79 10.41
CA LYS A 83 -28.14 -0.64 10.68
C LYS A 83 -26.91 -1.41 10.18
N LYS A 84 -26.31 -2.19 11.05
CA LYS A 84 -25.16 -3.03 10.68
C LYS A 84 -25.58 -4.08 9.65
N ARG A 85 -24.77 -4.21 8.59
CA ARG A 85 -24.95 -5.19 7.52
C ARG A 85 -23.83 -6.21 7.56
N LYS A 86 -24.09 -7.42 7.06
CA LYS A 86 -23.08 -8.48 6.98
C LYS A 86 -22.02 -8.11 5.93
N ILE A 87 -20.76 -8.15 6.32
CA ILE A 87 -19.63 -7.95 5.40
C ILE A 87 -19.39 -9.25 4.63
N ASN A 88 -19.31 -9.14 3.31
CA ASN A 88 -18.99 -10.23 2.39
C ASN A 88 -17.90 -9.76 1.41
N THR A 89 -16.68 -10.18 1.66
CA THR A 89 -15.51 -9.84 0.82
C THR A 89 -15.56 -10.45 -0.58
N ALA A 90 -16.37 -11.49 -0.78
CA ALA A 90 -16.60 -12.12 -2.09
C ALA A 90 -17.80 -11.54 -2.84
N LYS A 91 -18.44 -10.46 -2.33
CA LYS A 91 -19.68 -9.88 -2.90
C LYS A 91 -19.55 -9.62 -4.40
N VAL A 92 -18.55 -8.83 -4.79
CA VAL A 92 -18.37 -8.42 -6.20
C VAL A 92 -18.09 -9.65 -7.07
N TRP A 93 -17.23 -10.55 -6.62
CA TRP A 93 -16.95 -11.79 -7.35
C TRP A 93 -18.21 -12.61 -7.59
N THR A 94 -19.01 -12.84 -6.55
CA THR A 94 -20.27 -13.61 -6.64
C THR A 94 -21.25 -12.99 -7.63
N ILE A 95 -21.36 -11.65 -7.60
CA ILE A 95 -22.25 -10.93 -8.50
C ILE A 95 -21.75 -11.00 -9.95
N VAL A 96 -20.46 -10.76 -10.16
CA VAL A 96 -19.85 -10.83 -11.50
C VAL A 96 -19.93 -12.23 -12.08
N ASP A 97 -19.63 -13.27 -11.30
CA ASP A 97 -19.69 -14.66 -11.74
C ASP A 97 -21.13 -15.07 -12.15
N SER A 98 -22.11 -14.74 -11.31
CA SER A 98 -23.52 -15.00 -11.59
C SER A 98 -24.02 -14.22 -12.83
N TYR A 99 -23.66 -12.96 -12.94
CA TYR A 99 -24.01 -12.12 -14.08
C TYR A 99 -23.36 -12.63 -15.38
N ALA A 100 -22.07 -12.91 -15.37
CA ALA A 100 -21.32 -13.40 -16.53
C ALA A 100 -21.87 -14.72 -17.07
N LYS A 101 -22.22 -15.65 -16.20
CA LYS A 101 -22.90 -16.91 -16.57
C LYS A 101 -24.25 -16.65 -17.25
N LYS A 102 -25.04 -15.70 -16.71
CA LYS A 102 -26.35 -15.37 -17.25
C LYS A 102 -26.28 -14.76 -18.66
N VAL A 103 -25.25 -13.97 -18.96
CA VAL A 103 -25.08 -13.30 -20.26
C VAL A 103 -24.15 -14.04 -21.21
N GLY A 104 -23.67 -15.23 -20.84
CA GLY A 104 -22.85 -16.08 -21.68
C GLY A 104 -21.39 -15.62 -21.87
N LEU A 105 -20.83 -14.85 -20.92
CA LEU A 105 -19.42 -14.46 -20.97
C LEU A 105 -18.53 -15.64 -20.56
N ASP A 106 -17.46 -15.83 -21.32
CA ASP A 106 -16.43 -16.81 -21.03
C ASP A 106 -15.58 -16.46 -19.79
N PHE A 107 -14.65 -17.31 -19.45
CA PHE A 107 -13.81 -17.15 -18.27
C PHE A 107 -12.91 -15.92 -18.32
N GLU A 108 -12.35 -15.60 -19.49
CA GLU A 108 -11.45 -14.45 -19.67
C GLU A 108 -12.22 -13.13 -19.49
N HIS A 109 -13.37 -12.98 -20.18
CA HIS A 109 -14.22 -11.81 -20.09
C HIS A 109 -14.76 -11.61 -18.66
N ARG A 110 -15.12 -12.68 -17.95
CA ARG A 110 -15.57 -12.65 -16.57
C ARG A 110 -14.47 -12.11 -15.63
N ASN A 111 -13.24 -12.62 -15.74
CA ASN A 111 -12.12 -12.16 -14.91
C ASN A 111 -11.76 -10.71 -15.20
N LYS A 112 -11.79 -10.32 -16.48
CA LYS A 112 -11.57 -8.93 -16.88
C LYS A 112 -12.64 -8.01 -16.28
N LEU A 113 -13.89 -8.41 -16.35
CA LEU A 113 -15.02 -7.65 -15.81
C LEU A 113 -14.93 -7.50 -14.28
N PHE A 114 -14.53 -8.56 -13.57
CA PHE A 114 -14.27 -8.52 -12.13
C PHE A 114 -13.12 -7.55 -11.77
N SER A 115 -12.01 -7.62 -12.50
CA SER A 115 -10.88 -6.71 -12.29
C SER A 115 -11.27 -5.26 -12.51
N LEU A 116 -12.03 -4.96 -13.56
CA LEU A 116 -12.51 -3.61 -13.86
C LEU A 116 -13.51 -3.11 -12.80
N ALA A 117 -14.45 -3.95 -12.38
CA ALA A 117 -15.42 -3.61 -11.34
C ALA A 117 -14.75 -3.27 -10.02
N ASN A 118 -13.78 -4.08 -9.58
CA ASN A 118 -13.01 -3.79 -8.36
C ASN A 118 -12.20 -2.50 -8.46
N ARG A 119 -11.53 -2.25 -9.61
CA ARG A 119 -10.78 -1.00 -9.79
C ARG A 119 -11.67 0.23 -9.68
N LEU A 120 -12.81 0.22 -10.36
CA LEU A 120 -13.74 1.34 -10.33
C LEU A 120 -14.30 1.58 -8.93
N ARG A 121 -14.66 0.52 -8.22
CA ARG A 121 -15.17 0.63 -6.85
C ARG A 121 -14.10 1.11 -5.88
N GLY A 122 -12.87 0.59 -5.98
CA GLY A 122 -11.76 0.98 -5.11
C GLY A 122 -11.33 2.44 -5.25
N ILE A 123 -11.57 3.08 -6.39
CA ILE A 123 -11.33 4.52 -6.58
C ILE A 123 -12.54 5.39 -6.18
N GLY A 124 -13.60 4.79 -5.66
CA GLY A 124 -14.82 5.51 -5.29
C GLY A 124 -15.70 5.89 -6.46
N TYR A 125 -15.58 5.13 -7.55
CA TYR A 125 -16.41 5.34 -8.71
C TYR A 125 -17.76 4.69 -8.50
N VAL A 126 -18.73 5.49 -8.15
CA VAL A 126 -20.13 5.09 -8.03
C VAL A 126 -20.89 5.65 -9.22
N LEU A 127 -21.54 4.76 -9.94
CA LEU A 127 -22.57 5.15 -10.89
C LEU A 127 -23.72 5.81 -10.11
N ASN A 128 -24.01 7.08 -10.42
CA ASN A 128 -25.23 7.71 -9.90
C ASN A 128 -26.46 6.91 -10.32
N ALA A 129 -27.53 7.00 -9.53
CA ALA A 129 -28.85 6.49 -9.89
C ALA A 129 -29.32 6.96 -11.27
N ASP A 130 -28.84 8.13 -11.72
CA ASP A 130 -29.16 8.73 -13.02
C ASP A 130 -28.23 8.26 -14.16
N GLY A 131 -27.30 7.32 -13.88
CA GLY A 131 -26.40 6.79 -14.90
C GLY A 131 -25.31 7.75 -15.37
N GLN A 132 -25.11 8.88 -14.70
CA GLN A 132 -24.06 9.83 -14.98
C GLN A 132 -22.90 9.67 -14.00
N TYR A 133 -21.70 9.59 -14.56
CA TYR A 133 -20.46 9.57 -13.80
C TYR A 133 -20.10 10.99 -13.34
N LYS A 134 -20.42 11.35 -12.10
CA LYS A 134 -20.04 12.67 -11.57
C LYS A 134 -18.51 12.75 -11.36
N GLN A 135 -17.87 13.69 -12.03
CA GLN A 135 -16.52 14.24 -11.84
C GLN A 135 -15.31 13.33 -12.11
N VAL A 136 -15.43 12.23 -12.87
CA VAL A 136 -14.40 11.20 -12.79
C VAL A 136 -13.85 10.75 -14.15
N ASP A 137 -14.23 11.39 -15.24
CA ASP A 137 -13.76 10.99 -16.57
C ASP A 137 -12.22 10.89 -16.66
N ASP A 138 -11.51 11.82 -16.02
CA ASP A 138 -10.05 11.82 -16.06
C ASP A 138 -9.44 10.80 -15.07
N ILE A 139 -10.00 10.63 -13.87
CA ILE A 139 -9.53 9.62 -12.90
C ILE A 139 -9.85 8.21 -13.41
N VAL A 140 -11.03 7.96 -13.95
CA VAL A 140 -11.38 6.65 -14.54
C VAL A 140 -10.44 6.30 -15.68
N ARG A 141 -10.10 7.26 -16.53
CA ARG A 141 -9.18 7.06 -17.67
C ARG A 141 -7.76 6.69 -17.22
N LEU A 142 -7.35 7.03 -16.01
CA LEU A 142 -6.08 6.58 -15.46
C LEU A 142 -6.09 5.07 -15.13
N PHE A 143 -7.25 4.52 -14.79
CA PHE A 143 -7.38 3.14 -14.31
C PHE A 143 -8.05 2.18 -15.30
N VAL A 144 -8.84 2.71 -16.23
CA VAL A 144 -9.60 1.91 -17.21
C VAL A 144 -9.39 2.50 -18.61
N SER A 145 -8.94 1.68 -19.56
CA SER A 145 -8.74 2.13 -20.94
C SER A 145 -10.05 2.50 -21.62
N LYS A 146 -10.01 3.45 -22.58
CA LYS A 146 -11.18 3.80 -23.42
C LYS A 146 -11.77 2.58 -24.13
N GLY A 147 -10.91 1.62 -24.55
CA GLY A 147 -11.35 0.37 -25.17
C GLY A 147 -12.09 -0.54 -24.20
N ASP A 148 -11.61 -0.66 -22.97
CA ASP A 148 -12.27 -1.44 -21.91
C ASP A 148 -13.63 -0.80 -21.54
N LEU A 149 -13.70 0.53 -21.41
CA LEU A 149 -14.97 1.22 -21.14
C LEU A 149 -15.98 1.04 -22.29
N LYS A 150 -15.53 1.12 -23.53
CA LYS A 150 -16.38 0.88 -24.69
C LYS A 150 -16.92 -0.56 -24.73
N LYS A 151 -16.06 -1.54 -24.38
CA LYS A 151 -16.42 -2.98 -24.43
C LYS A 151 -17.25 -3.42 -23.23
N TYR A 152 -16.92 -2.95 -22.02
CA TYR A 152 -17.48 -3.46 -20.76
C TYR A 152 -18.39 -2.46 -20.02
N GLY A 153 -18.52 -1.22 -20.48
CA GLY A 153 -19.23 -0.16 -19.76
C GLY A 153 -20.66 -0.51 -19.33
N GLU A 154 -21.45 -1.07 -20.26
CA GLU A 154 -22.83 -1.51 -19.94
C GLU A 154 -22.85 -2.67 -18.92
N HIS A 155 -21.91 -3.60 -19.02
CA HIS A 155 -21.78 -4.69 -18.05
C HIS A 155 -21.39 -4.15 -16.67
N LEU A 156 -20.46 -3.20 -16.61
CA LEU A 156 -20.00 -2.58 -15.36
C LEU A 156 -21.13 -1.80 -14.68
N LYS A 157 -21.93 -1.06 -15.46
CA LYS A 157 -23.14 -0.40 -14.95
C LYS A 157 -24.10 -1.40 -14.32
N LYS A 158 -24.37 -2.50 -15.03
CA LYS A 158 -25.27 -3.54 -14.52
C LYS A 158 -24.77 -4.21 -13.25
N ILE A 159 -23.46 -4.44 -13.16
CA ILE A 159 -22.81 -4.97 -11.94
C ILE A 159 -22.94 -3.97 -10.79
N GLY A 160 -22.74 -2.67 -11.04
CA GLY A 160 -22.97 -1.62 -10.06
C GLY A 160 -24.39 -1.67 -9.48
N ASP A 161 -25.40 -1.70 -10.34
CA ASP A 161 -26.81 -1.82 -9.94
C ASP A 161 -27.09 -3.07 -9.09
N LEU A 162 -26.45 -4.20 -9.43
CA LEU A 162 -26.59 -5.44 -8.67
C LEU A 162 -25.88 -5.37 -7.30
N CYS A 163 -24.73 -4.72 -7.25
CA CYS A 163 -24.02 -4.47 -5.99
C CYS A 163 -24.86 -3.61 -5.03
N ASP A 164 -25.52 -2.57 -5.55
CA ASP A 164 -26.35 -1.67 -4.76
C ASP A 164 -27.60 -2.35 -4.20
N LYS A 165 -28.18 -3.28 -4.95
CA LYS A 165 -29.35 -4.07 -4.52
C LYS A 165 -29.01 -5.19 -3.54
N ALA A 166 -27.74 -5.55 -3.43
CA ALA A 166 -27.31 -6.62 -2.52
C ALA A 166 -27.43 -6.17 -1.05
N TYR A 167 -27.98 -7.08 -0.21
CA TYR A 167 -28.09 -6.81 1.24
C TYR A 167 -26.71 -6.74 1.93
N ASN A 168 -25.80 -7.64 1.54
CA ASN A 168 -24.44 -7.67 2.06
C ASN A 168 -23.61 -6.52 1.51
N ILE A 169 -22.65 -6.05 2.29
CA ILE A 169 -21.68 -5.01 1.90
C ILE A 169 -20.28 -5.60 1.82
N ASP A 170 -19.41 -4.95 1.06
CA ASP A 170 -17.96 -5.20 1.07
C ASP A 170 -17.20 -4.00 1.63
N PHE A 171 -15.88 -4.01 1.54
CA PHE A 171 -15.06 -2.91 2.05
C PHE A 171 -15.25 -1.60 1.28
N ASP A 172 -15.48 -1.67 -0.03
CA ASP A 172 -15.74 -0.45 -0.82
C ASP A 172 -17.08 0.18 -0.43
N ASP A 173 -18.13 -0.64 -0.23
CA ASP A 173 -19.42 -0.15 0.26
C ASP A 173 -19.32 0.51 1.64
N MET A 174 -18.42 0.01 2.51
CA MET A 174 -18.23 0.60 3.85
C MET A 174 -17.81 2.06 3.76
N CYS A 175 -16.99 2.42 2.76
CA CYS A 175 -16.54 3.79 2.56
C CYS A 175 -17.51 4.63 1.70
N ASP A 176 -18.15 4.00 0.71
CA ASP A 176 -19.05 4.67 -0.24
C ASP A 176 -20.40 5.05 0.37
N TYR A 177 -21.07 4.11 1.05
CA TYR A 177 -22.44 4.34 1.53
C TYR A 177 -22.55 5.48 2.54
N PRO A 178 -21.60 5.69 3.50
CA PRO A 178 -21.67 6.83 4.39
C PRO A 178 -21.67 8.19 3.69
N ILE A 179 -21.00 8.28 2.55
CA ILE A 179 -20.99 9.49 1.72
C ILE A 179 -22.28 9.59 0.91
N ARG A 180 -22.59 8.54 0.13
CA ARG A 180 -23.72 8.51 -0.79
C ARG A 180 -25.08 8.68 -0.09
N PHE A 181 -25.25 8.06 1.06
CA PHE A 181 -26.50 8.12 1.84
C PHE A 181 -26.44 9.07 3.03
N ASN A 182 -25.36 9.89 3.09
CA ASN A 182 -25.22 10.91 4.13
C ASN A 182 -25.33 10.34 5.56
N TYR A 183 -24.64 9.24 5.88
CA TYR A 183 -24.64 8.65 7.22
C TYR A 183 -23.70 9.37 8.20
N ILE A 184 -22.69 10.08 7.69
CA ILE A 184 -21.79 10.88 8.53
C ILE A 184 -22.54 12.14 8.97
N LYS A 185 -22.85 12.23 10.25
CA LYS A 185 -23.55 13.35 10.89
C LYS A 185 -22.64 14.01 11.91
N ASN A 186 -23.08 15.15 12.44
CA ASN A 186 -22.43 15.77 13.58
C ASN A 186 -22.43 14.77 14.74
N SER A 187 -21.24 14.46 15.25
CA SER A 187 -20.98 13.56 16.37
C SER A 187 -20.17 14.24 17.49
N GLY A 188 -20.04 15.56 17.41
CA GLY A 188 -19.33 16.39 18.39
C GLY A 188 -17.82 16.24 18.30
N ILE A 189 -17.26 15.82 17.16
CA ILE A 189 -15.82 15.81 16.93
C ILE A 189 -15.36 17.26 16.82
N ASP A 190 -14.37 17.66 17.63
CA ASP A 190 -13.79 19.00 17.63
C ASP A 190 -12.39 19.04 16.98
N LEU A 191 -11.71 17.87 16.89
CA LEU A 191 -10.42 17.75 16.20
C LEU A 191 -10.39 16.47 15.36
N LEU A 192 -10.22 16.62 14.05
CA LEU A 192 -9.99 15.54 13.09
C LEU A 192 -8.51 15.49 12.70
N LEU A 193 -7.86 14.36 12.98
CA LEU A 193 -6.48 14.10 12.56
C LEU A 193 -6.45 12.99 11.52
N VAL A 194 -5.64 13.15 10.49
CA VAL A 194 -5.46 12.16 9.44
C VAL A 194 -3.98 11.90 9.22
N ASP A 195 -3.55 10.66 9.43
CA ASP A 195 -2.18 10.20 9.19
C ASP A 195 -2.05 9.54 7.81
N GLU A 196 -0.87 9.64 7.19
CA GLU A 196 -0.55 9.08 5.87
C GLU A 196 -1.48 9.57 4.74
N LEU A 197 -1.70 10.88 4.66
CA LEU A 197 -2.57 11.52 3.66
C LEU A 197 -2.28 11.07 2.22
N GLN A 198 -1.02 10.86 1.87
CA GLN A 198 -0.60 10.50 0.50
C GLN A 198 -1.13 9.14 0.02
N ASP A 199 -1.65 8.32 0.92
CA ASP A 199 -2.15 6.97 0.59
C ASP A 199 -3.68 6.91 0.42
N LEU A 200 -4.37 8.02 0.64
CA LEU A 200 -5.84 8.07 0.59
C LEU A 200 -6.37 7.96 -0.83
N ASN A 201 -7.42 7.17 -1.00
CA ASN A 201 -8.21 7.16 -2.22
C ASN A 201 -9.34 8.22 -2.17
N VAL A 202 -10.05 8.39 -3.29
CA VAL A 202 -11.13 9.39 -3.42
C VAL A 202 -12.23 9.21 -2.37
N GLN A 203 -12.63 7.97 -2.07
CA GLN A 203 -13.66 7.70 -1.05
C GLN A 203 -13.22 8.15 0.33
N GLN A 204 -11.97 7.85 0.69
CA GLN A 204 -11.40 8.24 1.98
C GLN A 204 -11.26 9.77 2.11
N LEU A 205 -10.88 10.46 1.02
CA LEU A 205 -10.89 11.91 0.98
C LEU A 205 -12.28 12.50 1.21
N ASN A 206 -13.30 11.93 0.56
CA ASN A 206 -14.68 12.36 0.76
C ASN A 206 -15.16 12.12 2.18
N ILE A 207 -14.70 11.05 2.85
CA ILE A 207 -14.97 10.81 4.28
C ILE A 207 -14.36 11.93 5.13
N VAL A 208 -13.09 12.32 4.88
CA VAL A 208 -12.43 13.42 5.60
C VAL A 208 -13.23 14.71 5.46
N ARG A 209 -13.55 15.11 4.22
CA ARG A 209 -14.35 16.31 3.94
C ARG A 209 -15.69 16.28 4.68
N ARG A 210 -16.38 15.16 4.58
CA ARG A 210 -17.70 15.01 5.19
C ARG A 210 -17.67 15.07 6.72
N ILE A 211 -16.62 14.54 7.36
CA ILE A 211 -16.45 14.66 8.82
C ILE A 211 -16.19 16.12 9.19
N ALA A 212 -15.26 16.79 8.49
CA ALA A 212 -14.93 18.18 8.75
C ALA A 212 -16.16 19.10 8.61
N GLU A 213 -16.90 18.97 7.52
CA GLU A 213 -18.12 19.74 7.27
C GLU A 213 -19.22 19.45 8.29
N ALA A 214 -19.49 18.17 8.59
CA ALA A 214 -20.60 17.78 9.47
C ALA A 214 -20.38 18.20 10.94
N ASN A 215 -19.13 18.32 11.37
CA ASN A 215 -18.78 18.63 12.76
C ASN A 215 -18.27 20.06 12.95
N ASP A 216 -17.99 20.81 11.85
CA ASP A 216 -17.30 22.11 11.88
C ASP A 216 -16.04 22.05 12.75
N CYS A 217 -15.24 21.02 12.57
CA CYS A 217 -14.12 20.69 13.43
C CYS A 217 -12.78 21.13 12.84
N GLN A 218 -11.81 21.35 13.72
CA GLN A 218 -10.44 21.58 13.29
C GLN A 218 -9.91 20.36 12.55
N PHE A 219 -9.22 20.60 11.42
CA PHE A 219 -8.58 19.55 10.59
C PHE A 219 -7.06 19.67 10.62
N ILE A 220 -6.38 18.54 10.90
CA ILE A 220 -4.93 18.40 10.82
C ILE A 220 -4.59 17.14 10.05
N GLY A 221 -4.01 17.30 8.88
CA GLY A 221 -3.56 16.20 8.03
C GLY A 221 -2.04 16.12 7.95
N VAL A 222 -1.46 14.93 8.03
CA VAL A 222 -0.03 14.72 7.83
C VAL A 222 0.22 13.66 6.78
N GLY A 223 1.22 13.88 5.93
CA GLY A 223 1.61 12.94 4.89
C GLY A 223 2.99 13.23 4.34
N ASP A 224 3.45 12.39 3.43
CA ASP A 224 4.70 12.56 2.69
C ASP A 224 4.43 12.33 1.20
N SER A 225 4.39 13.41 0.41
CA SER A 225 4.12 13.32 -1.03
C SER A 225 5.10 12.41 -1.77
N LYS A 226 6.35 12.30 -1.28
CA LYS A 226 7.39 11.42 -1.83
C LYS A 226 7.20 9.94 -1.47
N GLN A 227 6.31 9.62 -0.52
CA GLN A 227 5.94 8.26 -0.17
C GLN A 227 4.61 7.78 -0.81
N ALA A 228 4.06 8.54 -1.74
CA ALA A 228 2.87 8.14 -2.50
C ALA A 228 3.20 7.02 -3.50
N ILE A 229 3.03 5.76 -3.10
CA ILE A 229 3.33 4.56 -3.91
C ILE A 229 2.10 3.68 -4.18
N PHE A 230 0.91 4.07 -3.70
CA PHE A 230 -0.34 3.33 -3.89
C PHE A 230 -1.24 3.89 -4.99
N GLY A 231 -0.69 4.65 -5.94
CA GLY A 231 -1.44 5.17 -7.09
C GLY A 231 -2.19 4.10 -7.87
N PHE A 232 -1.64 2.87 -7.97
CA PHE A 232 -2.31 1.72 -8.59
C PHE A 232 -3.58 1.24 -7.83
N ARG A 233 -3.77 1.65 -6.57
CA ARG A 233 -4.97 1.40 -5.75
C ARG A 233 -5.94 2.59 -5.76
N GLY A 234 -5.72 3.59 -6.61
CA GLY A 234 -6.56 4.78 -6.66
C GLY A 234 -6.16 5.87 -5.66
N ALA A 235 -5.00 5.76 -4.99
CA ALA A 235 -4.48 6.88 -4.22
C ALA A 235 -4.20 8.06 -5.16
N ILE A 236 -4.66 9.23 -4.75
CA ILE A 236 -4.46 10.50 -5.46
C ILE A 236 -3.59 11.41 -4.59
N ASN A 237 -3.15 12.53 -5.16
CA ASN A 237 -2.41 13.51 -4.35
C ASN A 237 -3.35 14.17 -3.32
N ALA A 238 -3.55 13.47 -2.20
CA ALA A 238 -4.47 13.89 -1.15
C ALA A 238 -4.02 15.16 -0.45
N ILE A 239 -2.70 15.42 -0.38
CA ILE A 239 -2.15 16.65 0.19
C ILE A 239 -2.66 17.86 -0.61
N GLU A 240 -2.60 17.78 -1.94
CA GLU A 240 -3.13 18.81 -2.82
C GLU A 240 -4.66 18.85 -2.80
N SER A 241 -5.30 17.67 -2.84
CA SER A 241 -6.76 17.56 -2.91
C SER A 241 -7.49 18.04 -1.66
N LEU A 242 -6.83 18.11 -0.50
CA LEU A 242 -7.41 18.61 0.76
C LEU A 242 -6.84 20.00 1.14
N SER A 243 -6.08 20.64 0.25
CA SER A 243 -5.47 21.95 0.52
C SER A 243 -6.50 23.07 0.80
N ASP A 244 -7.70 22.94 0.26
CA ASP A 244 -8.83 23.84 0.52
C ASP A 244 -9.44 23.70 1.93
N LEU A 245 -9.18 22.60 2.65
CA LEU A 245 -9.54 22.45 4.06
C LEU A 245 -8.50 23.07 4.99
N ALA A 246 -7.30 23.36 4.51
CA ALA A 246 -6.20 23.85 5.32
C ALA A 246 -6.03 25.36 5.13
N GLU A 247 -5.82 26.09 6.22
CA GLU A 247 -5.42 27.49 6.23
C GLU A 247 -3.92 27.64 5.95
N GLU A 248 -3.15 26.63 6.37
CA GLU A 248 -1.69 26.65 6.28
C GLU A 248 -1.14 25.27 5.91
N THR A 249 -0.03 25.27 5.18
CA THR A 249 0.74 24.07 4.87
C THR A 249 2.15 24.20 5.45
N TYR A 250 2.56 23.22 6.23
CA TYR A 250 3.87 23.16 6.87
C TYR A 250 4.71 22.02 6.29
N THR A 251 6.03 22.14 6.41
CA THR A 251 6.98 21.10 6.01
C THR A 251 7.79 20.62 7.21
N LEU A 252 8.01 19.32 7.29
CA LEU A 252 8.97 18.68 8.19
C LEU A 252 10.04 18.02 7.34
N SER A 253 11.17 18.67 7.17
CA SER A 253 12.27 18.21 6.30
C SER A 253 13.34 17.43 7.07
N THR A 254 13.38 17.53 8.41
CA THR A 254 14.40 16.88 9.23
C THR A 254 14.02 15.44 9.54
N THR A 255 14.81 14.47 9.04
CA THR A 255 14.63 13.05 9.36
C THR A 255 15.47 12.63 10.57
N TYR A 256 14.83 11.95 11.52
CA TYR A 256 15.47 11.34 12.69
C TYR A 256 15.77 9.84 12.46
N ARG A 257 15.38 9.30 11.31
CA ARG A 257 15.57 7.90 10.92
C ARG A 257 16.87 7.71 10.16
N CYS A 258 16.98 8.35 9.00
CA CYS A 258 18.10 8.12 8.09
C CYS A 258 19.29 8.98 8.47
N PRO A 259 20.50 8.40 8.59
CA PRO A 259 21.72 9.15 8.88
C PRO A 259 22.19 9.96 7.65
N SER A 260 23.10 10.90 7.88
CA SER A 260 23.51 11.94 6.92
C SER A 260 24.05 11.37 5.60
N ARG A 261 24.86 10.31 5.61
CA ARG A 261 25.38 9.71 4.36
C ARG A 261 24.28 9.05 3.53
N VAL A 262 23.25 8.47 4.19
CA VAL A 262 22.09 7.88 3.49
C VAL A 262 21.25 8.98 2.88
N MET A 263 20.97 10.05 3.62
CA MET A 263 20.19 11.18 3.08
C MET A 263 20.92 11.91 1.95
N LYS A 264 22.25 12.05 2.04
CA LYS A 264 23.04 12.56 0.91
C LYS A 264 22.87 11.69 -0.35
N PHE A 265 22.88 10.37 -0.19
CA PHE A 265 22.61 9.46 -1.31
C PHE A 265 21.20 9.61 -1.85
N VAL A 266 20.18 9.67 -0.99
CA VAL A 266 18.78 9.86 -1.38
C VAL A 266 18.61 11.17 -2.16
N ASN A 267 19.07 12.28 -1.61
CA ASN A 267 18.97 13.62 -2.26
C ASN A 267 19.73 13.73 -3.59
N THR A 268 20.78 12.90 -3.77
CA THR A 268 21.53 12.86 -5.05
C THR A 268 20.81 12.04 -6.12
N ASN A 269 20.00 11.04 -5.73
CA ASN A 269 19.39 10.09 -6.65
C ASN A 269 17.87 10.26 -6.81
N ILE A 270 17.23 11.12 -6.03
CA ILE A 270 15.79 11.43 -6.06
C ILE A 270 15.64 12.94 -6.11
N GLU A 271 15.26 13.47 -7.26
CA GLU A 271 15.20 14.91 -7.54
C GLU A 271 14.30 15.69 -6.56
N ALA A 272 13.16 15.13 -6.22
CA ALA A 272 12.20 15.73 -5.28
C ALA A 272 12.64 15.67 -3.81
N SER A 273 13.79 15.05 -3.48
CA SER A 273 14.25 14.89 -2.10
C SER A 273 15.25 15.98 -1.71
N SER A 274 14.95 16.67 -0.61
CA SER A 274 15.81 17.69 0.02
C SER A 274 15.88 17.51 1.53
N GLY A 275 15.53 16.32 2.05
CA GLY A 275 15.48 16.04 3.47
C GLY A 275 16.85 16.19 4.15
N VAL A 276 16.83 16.69 5.38
CA VAL A 276 18.02 16.90 6.21
C VAL A 276 18.09 15.83 7.30
N ALA A 277 19.21 15.15 7.43
CA ALA A 277 19.41 14.19 8.50
C ALA A 277 19.72 14.86 9.82
N PHE A 278 19.05 14.41 10.88
CA PHE A 278 19.41 14.80 12.25
C PHE A 278 20.63 14.02 12.75
N ASN A 279 20.71 12.73 12.40
CA ASN A 279 21.78 11.84 12.81
C ASN A 279 22.94 11.86 11.81
N GLU A 280 24.16 12.03 12.31
CA GLU A 280 25.36 11.93 11.49
C GLU A 280 25.76 10.49 11.19
N GLY A 281 26.58 10.28 10.16
CA GLY A 281 27.17 9.00 9.83
C GLY A 281 26.34 8.14 8.90
N GLY A 282 26.19 6.87 9.23
CA GLY A 282 25.57 5.84 8.39
C GLY A 282 26.49 5.35 7.26
N ASN A 283 26.04 4.35 6.52
CA ASN A 283 26.77 3.77 5.40
C ASN A 283 25.90 3.59 4.18
N VAL A 284 26.49 3.80 2.99
CA VAL A 284 25.88 3.44 1.71
C VAL A 284 26.84 2.52 0.98
N LYS A 285 26.39 1.31 0.65
CA LYS A 285 27.14 0.32 -0.12
C LYS A 285 26.48 0.15 -1.49
N LYS A 286 27.26 0.27 -2.55
CA LYS A 286 26.81 0.04 -3.92
C LYS A 286 27.40 -1.28 -4.40
N ILE A 287 26.53 -2.23 -4.69
CA ILE A 287 26.91 -3.56 -5.17
C ILE A 287 26.47 -3.67 -6.63
N LYS A 288 27.39 -4.10 -7.49
CA LYS A 288 27.14 -4.38 -8.89
C LYS A 288 27.62 -5.79 -9.20
N GLY A 289 26.85 -6.55 -9.96
CA GLY A 289 27.20 -7.91 -10.38
C GLY A 289 26.66 -8.19 -11.78
N ILE A 290 27.15 -9.23 -12.41
CA ILE A 290 26.69 -9.69 -13.71
C ILE A 290 25.45 -10.57 -13.56
N SER A 291 25.28 -11.19 -12.40
CA SER A 291 24.18 -12.09 -12.08
C SER A 291 23.52 -11.72 -10.73
N LEU A 292 22.37 -12.33 -10.46
CA LEU A 292 21.74 -12.22 -9.15
C LEU A 292 22.61 -12.85 -8.05
N ASP A 293 23.28 -13.97 -8.33
CA ASP A 293 24.17 -14.65 -7.38
C ASP A 293 25.32 -13.74 -6.96
N ASP A 294 25.95 -13.02 -7.92
CA ASP A 294 27.04 -12.08 -7.60
C ASP A 294 26.59 -10.97 -6.64
N ILE A 295 25.40 -10.39 -6.90
CA ILE A 295 24.90 -9.32 -6.03
C ILE A 295 24.47 -9.86 -4.66
N LEU A 296 23.93 -11.08 -4.58
CA LEU A 296 23.55 -11.70 -3.30
C LEU A 296 24.77 -11.99 -2.42
N ILE A 297 25.85 -12.51 -2.99
CA ILE A 297 27.13 -12.67 -2.25
C ILE A 297 27.57 -11.32 -1.67
N GLY A 298 27.54 -10.26 -2.48
CA GLY A 298 27.89 -8.92 -2.02
C GLY A 298 26.96 -8.40 -0.91
N ILE A 299 25.64 -8.61 -1.05
CA ILE A 299 24.64 -8.20 -0.06
C ILE A 299 24.88 -8.94 1.27
N MET A 300 25.06 -10.27 1.22
CA MET A 300 25.18 -11.10 2.43
C MET A 300 26.45 -10.81 3.25
N ASN A 301 27.52 -10.31 2.61
CA ASN A 301 28.72 -9.83 3.30
C ASN A 301 28.44 -8.68 4.28
N HIS A 302 27.30 -8.00 4.15
CA HIS A 302 26.89 -6.89 5.01
C HIS A 302 25.78 -7.24 6.00
N LYS A 303 25.38 -8.51 6.09
CA LYS A 303 24.37 -9.05 7.03
C LYS A 303 23.10 -8.18 7.08
N PRO A 304 22.34 -8.05 5.97
CA PRO A 304 21.14 -7.25 5.97
C PRO A 304 20.06 -7.86 6.88
N ASN A 305 19.25 -7.00 7.51
CA ASN A 305 18.04 -7.43 8.22
C ASN A 305 16.88 -7.69 7.23
N VAL A 306 16.89 -6.97 6.11
CA VAL A 306 15.85 -7.12 5.08
C VAL A 306 16.42 -6.89 3.68
N ILE A 307 15.97 -7.69 2.72
CA ILE A 307 16.16 -7.45 1.29
C ILE A 307 14.84 -7.01 0.71
N ILE A 308 14.84 -5.85 0.06
CA ILE A 308 13.65 -5.23 -0.52
C ILE A 308 13.75 -5.21 -2.04
N SER A 309 12.67 -5.59 -2.72
CA SER A 309 12.50 -5.40 -4.17
C SER A 309 11.08 -4.92 -4.49
N GLN A 310 10.87 -4.34 -5.67
CA GLN A 310 9.53 -3.98 -6.13
C GLN A 310 8.74 -5.22 -6.60
N LYS A 311 9.43 -6.23 -7.15
CA LYS A 311 8.81 -7.38 -7.82
C LYS A 311 8.81 -8.64 -6.98
N ASN A 312 7.66 -9.32 -6.92
CA ASN A 312 7.51 -10.60 -6.27
C ASN A 312 8.41 -11.69 -6.90
N SER A 313 8.56 -11.68 -8.25
CA SER A 313 9.41 -12.65 -8.96
C SER A 313 10.86 -12.59 -8.52
N VAL A 314 11.37 -11.38 -8.29
CA VAL A 314 12.75 -11.18 -7.81
C VAL A 314 12.92 -11.74 -6.40
N LEU A 315 11.99 -11.44 -5.49
CA LEU A 315 12.06 -11.95 -4.11
C LEU A 315 11.95 -13.48 -4.05
N LEU A 316 11.08 -14.09 -4.87
CA LEU A 316 11.00 -15.55 -4.97
C LEU A 316 12.28 -16.17 -5.53
N THR A 317 12.93 -15.51 -6.50
CA THR A 317 14.22 -15.94 -7.04
C THR A 317 15.31 -15.84 -5.97
N VAL A 318 15.38 -14.71 -5.23
CA VAL A 318 16.29 -14.51 -4.10
C VAL A 318 16.06 -15.58 -3.04
N TRP A 319 14.80 -15.84 -2.67
CA TRP A 319 14.41 -16.82 -1.67
C TRP A 319 14.92 -18.23 -2.03
N ALA A 320 14.66 -18.65 -3.28
CA ALA A 320 15.13 -19.94 -3.79
C ALA A 320 16.66 -20.02 -3.83
N THR A 321 17.34 -18.94 -4.26
CA THR A 321 18.82 -18.90 -4.34
C THR A 321 19.46 -19.01 -2.95
N LEU A 322 18.97 -18.26 -1.99
CA LEU A 322 19.47 -18.31 -0.61
C LEU A 322 19.21 -19.68 0.02
N PHE A 323 18.02 -20.24 -0.13
CA PHE A 323 17.68 -21.57 0.36
C PHE A 323 18.59 -22.66 -0.24
N ASN A 324 18.87 -22.60 -1.54
CA ASN A 324 19.81 -23.54 -2.20
C ASN A 324 21.27 -23.40 -1.72
N GLN A 325 21.59 -22.34 -1.00
CA GLN A 325 22.90 -22.06 -0.39
C GLN A 325 22.89 -22.26 1.15
N ASP A 326 21.87 -22.91 1.68
CA ASP A 326 21.64 -23.11 3.12
C ASP A 326 21.57 -21.79 3.92
N ILE A 327 21.18 -20.70 3.27
CA ILE A 327 20.96 -19.40 3.90
C ILE A 327 19.45 -19.20 4.07
N TYR A 328 19.02 -19.25 5.32
CA TYR A 328 17.60 -19.10 5.63
C TYR A 328 17.15 -17.65 5.63
N SER A 329 16.03 -17.40 4.96
CA SER A 329 15.37 -16.10 4.87
C SER A 329 13.86 -16.26 4.93
N SER A 330 13.16 -15.27 5.49
CA SER A 330 11.73 -15.37 5.77
C SER A 330 10.90 -14.56 4.78
N LEU A 331 9.90 -15.22 4.19
CA LEU A 331 8.74 -14.61 3.52
C LEU A 331 7.46 -14.81 4.37
N LYS A 332 7.57 -15.32 5.59
CA LYS A 332 6.46 -15.67 6.48
C LYS A 332 5.53 -14.48 6.72
N GLY A 333 4.25 -14.71 6.58
CA GLY A 333 3.22 -13.67 6.77
C GLY A 333 3.09 -12.66 5.63
N THR A 334 3.92 -12.75 4.59
CA THR A 334 3.82 -11.83 3.45
C THR A 334 2.65 -12.17 2.52
N PRO A 335 2.12 -11.18 1.78
CA PRO A 335 1.14 -11.43 0.73
C PRO A 335 1.64 -12.39 -0.38
N ILE A 336 2.98 -12.44 -0.58
CA ILE A 336 3.62 -13.30 -1.59
C ILE A 336 3.30 -14.78 -1.34
N ILE A 337 3.51 -15.26 -0.13
CA ILE A 337 3.23 -16.65 0.23
C ILE A 337 1.77 -17.02 -0.02
N ARG A 338 0.84 -16.16 0.44
CA ARG A 338 -0.60 -16.38 0.21
C ARG A 338 -0.94 -16.39 -1.27
N GLY A 339 -0.40 -15.44 -2.04
CA GLY A 339 -0.58 -15.35 -3.48
C GLY A 339 -0.05 -16.58 -4.21
N LEU A 340 1.10 -17.09 -3.78
CA LEU A 340 1.74 -18.27 -4.36
C LEU A 340 0.86 -19.53 -4.18
N PHE A 341 0.40 -19.82 -2.96
CA PHE A 341 -0.49 -20.95 -2.70
C PHE A 341 -1.84 -20.81 -3.40
N ASN A 342 -2.39 -19.59 -3.48
CA ASN A 342 -3.60 -19.33 -4.26
C ASN A 342 -3.37 -19.62 -5.75
N LEU A 343 -2.24 -19.17 -6.33
CA LEU A 343 -1.90 -19.46 -7.71
C LEU A 343 -1.84 -20.99 -7.96
N LEU A 344 -1.13 -21.72 -7.10
CA LEU A 344 -0.98 -23.17 -7.17
C LEU A 344 -2.33 -23.89 -7.09
N SER A 345 -3.25 -23.43 -6.24
CA SER A 345 -4.59 -24.03 -6.10
C SER A 345 -5.46 -23.87 -7.35
N THR A 346 -5.21 -22.86 -8.18
CA THR A 346 -5.97 -22.62 -9.43
C THR A 346 -5.53 -23.54 -10.58
N ILE A 347 -4.31 -24.10 -10.54
CA ILE A 347 -3.77 -24.94 -11.59
C ILE A 347 -4.07 -26.41 -11.29
N LYS A 348 -5.11 -26.94 -11.95
CA LYS A 348 -5.60 -28.32 -11.74
C LYS A 348 -4.98 -29.31 -12.73
N THR A 349 -3.68 -29.54 -12.67
CA THR A 349 -3.03 -30.56 -13.48
C THR A 349 -2.00 -31.34 -12.67
N TYR A 350 -1.94 -32.66 -12.87
CA TYR A 350 -0.93 -33.53 -12.24
C TYR A 350 0.30 -33.72 -13.13
N ASN A 351 0.20 -33.42 -14.43
CA ASN A 351 1.33 -33.50 -15.36
C ASN A 351 2.21 -32.28 -15.19
N PHE A 352 3.44 -32.49 -14.73
CA PHE A 352 4.37 -31.41 -14.41
C PHE A 352 4.80 -30.58 -15.62
N ASN A 353 4.91 -31.19 -16.80
CA ASN A 353 5.19 -30.43 -18.03
C ASN A 353 4.01 -29.55 -18.45
N GLN A 354 2.79 -30.04 -18.29
CA GLN A 354 1.59 -29.24 -18.51
C GLN A 354 1.47 -28.12 -17.46
N PHE A 355 1.81 -28.42 -16.19
CA PHE A 355 1.89 -27.42 -15.14
C PHE A 355 2.85 -26.26 -15.50
N LYS A 356 4.08 -26.57 -15.92
CA LYS A 356 5.05 -25.56 -16.40
C LYS A 356 4.54 -24.77 -17.62
N ARG A 357 3.86 -25.43 -18.57
CA ARG A 357 3.24 -24.72 -19.72
C ARG A 357 2.15 -23.75 -19.25
N THR A 358 1.32 -24.16 -18.28
CA THR A 358 0.30 -23.28 -17.70
C THR A 358 0.93 -22.09 -16.98
N LEU A 359 2.01 -22.28 -16.24
CA LEU A 359 2.76 -21.16 -15.63
C LEU A 359 3.32 -20.20 -16.67
N ASN A 360 3.90 -20.73 -17.76
CA ASN A 360 4.40 -19.88 -18.85
C ASN A 360 3.27 -19.08 -19.54
N ALA A 361 2.08 -19.66 -19.70
CA ALA A 361 0.93 -18.91 -20.19
C ALA A 361 0.48 -17.82 -19.23
N ILE A 362 0.55 -18.07 -17.92
CA ILE A 362 0.25 -17.05 -16.88
C ILE A 362 1.29 -15.93 -16.87
N VAL A 363 2.54 -16.20 -17.22
CA VAL A 363 3.58 -15.16 -17.37
C VAL A 363 3.18 -14.11 -18.41
N GLU A 364 2.49 -14.50 -19.47
CA GLU A 364 1.99 -13.61 -20.51
C GLU A 364 0.65 -12.94 -20.15
N ASP A 365 0.08 -13.25 -18.98
CA ASP A 365 -1.19 -12.66 -18.52
C ASP A 365 -1.02 -11.15 -18.25
N LYS A 366 -2.10 -10.42 -18.48
CA LYS A 366 -2.19 -8.99 -18.17
C LYS A 366 -2.31 -8.70 -16.67
N ASP A 367 -2.60 -9.70 -15.85
CA ASP A 367 -2.56 -9.60 -14.40
C ASP A 367 -1.10 -9.60 -13.93
N ALA A 368 -0.60 -8.39 -13.64
CA ALA A 368 0.80 -8.19 -13.30
C ALA A 368 1.23 -8.94 -12.03
N GLU A 369 0.37 -9.05 -11.03
CA GLU A 369 0.69 -9.75 -9.78
C GLU A 369 0.80 -11.26 -10.02
N ARG A 370 -0.16 -11.82 -10.74
CA ARG A 370 -0.21 -13.23 -11.08
C ARG A 370 0.94 -13.64 -12.01
N SER A 371 1.26 -12.79 -13.00
CA SER A 371 2.41 -12.94 -13.88
C SER A 371 3.73 -12.95 -13.09
N GLU A 372 3.91 -12.02 -12.15
CA GLU A 372 5.13 -11.95 -11.32
C GLU A 372 5.28 -13.17 -10.41
N LEU A 373 4.19 -13.68 -9.81
CA LEU A 373 4.23 -14.92 -9.03
C LEU A 373 4.59 -16.12 -9.89
N ALA A 374 4.03 -16.24 -11.12
CA ALA A 374 4.34 -17.32 -12.04
C ALA A 374 5.82 -17.29 -12.49
N LYS A 375 6.37 -16.12 -12.79
CA LYS A 375 7.80 -15.94 -13.11
C LYS A 375 8.69 -16.40 -11.95
N GLY A 376 8.38 -15.95 -10.73
CA GLY A 376 9.12 -16.32 -9.54
C GLY A 376 9.08 -17.83 -9.27
N LEU A 377 7.90 -18.45 -9.45
CA LEU A 377 7.71 -19.90 -9.29
C LEU A 377 8.51 -20.71 -10.32
N LEU A 378 8.54 -20.27 -11.57
CA LEU A 378 9.38 -20.89 -12.61
C LEU A 378 10.88 -20.79 -12.29
N SER A 379 11.33 -19.63 -11.76
CA SER A 379 12.70 -19.47 -11.30
C SER A 379 13.02 -20.39 -10.14
N LEU A 380 12.13 -20.51 -9.15
CA LEU A 380 12.26 -21.40 -8.00
C LEU A 380 12.37 -22.86 -8.43
N ILE A 381 11.48 -23.33 -9.33
CA ILE A 381 11.51 -24.69 -9.90
C ILE A 381 12.87 -24.97 -10.54
N LYS A 382 13.43 -24.00 -11.27
CA LYS A 382 14.72 -24.15 -11.95
C LYS A 382 15.89 -24.22 -10.96
N ILE A 383 15.93 -23.30 -9.97
CA ILE A 383 17.02 -23.17 -9.01
C ILE A 383 17.07 -24.38 -8.08
N LEU A 384 15.93 -24.79 -7.53
CA LEU A 384 15.81 -25.91 -6.60
C LEU A 384 15.70 -27.27 -7.30
N LYS A 385 15.83 -27.32 -8.64
CA LYS A 385 15.78 -28.53 -9.46
C LYS A 385 14.54 -29.40 -9.18
N VAL A 386 13.39 -28.75 -9.04
CA VAL A 386 12.12 -29.44 -8.76
C VAL A 386 11.70 -30.28 -9.97
N TYR A 387 11.34 -31.54 -9.77
CA TYR A 387 11.03 -32.51 -10.82
C TYR A 387 9.54 -32.84 -10.94
N ASP A 388 8.74 -32.63 -9.89
CA ASP A 388 7.29 -32.84 -9.93
C ASP A 388 6.55 -31.85 -9.00
N ARG A 389 5.22 -31.93 -9.02
CA ARG A 389 4.37 -31.01 -8.25
C ARG A 389 4.34 -31.33 -6.75
N HIS A 390 4.46 -32.58 -6.36
CA HIS A 390 4.47 -32.98 -4.94
C HIS A 390 5.73 -32.45 -4.27
N HIS A 391 6.88 -32.69 -4.87
CA HIS A 391 8.17 -32.17 -4.43
C HIS A 391 8.18 -30.61 -4.36
N LEU A 392 7.50 -29.95 -5.33
CA LEU A 392 7.34 -28.48 -5.25
C LEU A 392 6.57 -28.05 -4.01
N MET A 393 5.46 -28.71 -3.71
CA MET A 393 4.64 -28.37 -2.55
C MET A 393 5.38 -28.59 -1.23
N GLU A 394 6.06 -29.72 -1.08
CA GLU A 394 6.88 -30.04 0.11
C GLU A 394 7.92 -28.97 0.37
N ILE A 395 8.70 -28.59 -0.66
CA ILE A 395 9.72 -27.54 -0.53
C ILE A 395 9.09 -26.18 -0.15
N LEU A 396 7.96 -25.82 -0.82
CA LEU A 396 7.31 -24.54 -0.53
C LEU A 396 6.71 -24.48 0.87
N GLU A 397 6.15 -25.57 1.36
CA GLU A 397 5.64 -25.66 2.73
C GLU A 397 6.78 -25.57 3.75
N GLU A 398 7.90 -26.27 3.53
CA GLU A 398 9.09 -26.15 4.36
C GLU A 398 9.61 -24.72 4.38
N MET A 399 9.86 -24.12 3.20
CA MET A 399 10.38 -22.76 3.08
C MET A 399 9.43 -21.72 3.70
N ALA A 400 8.11 -21.91 3.59
CA ALA A 400 7.12 -20.97 4.09
C ALA A 400 7.04 -20.90 5.64
N GLU A 401 7.43 -21.97 6.32
CA GLU A 401 7.49 -22.02 7.79
C GLU A 401 8.79 -21.47 8.37
N ILE A 402 9.80 -21.20 7.53
CA ILE A 402 11.07 -20.64 7.99
C ILE A 402 10.84 -19.25 8.60
N ASP A 403 11.23 -19.12 9.85
CA ASP A 403 11.31 -17.85 10.58
C ASP A 403 12.80 -17.52 10.76
N ALA A 404 13.27 -16.51 10.05
CA ALA A 404 14.67 -16.12 10.00
C ALA A 404 14.83 -14.63 10.23
N ASP A 405 16.00 -14.22 10.74
CA ASP A 405 16.34 -12.81 10.98
C ASP A 405 16.40 -11.99 9.67
N LEU A 406 16.69 -12.64 8.54
CA LEU A 406 16.69 -12.01 7.23
C LEU A 406 15.26 -12.07 6.64
N ALA A 407 14.61 -10.92 6.54
CA ALA A 407 13.30 -10.80 5.89
C ALA A 407 13.45 -10.49 4.39
N LEU A 408 12.52 -11.01 3.58
CA LEU A 408 12.36 -10.66 2.16
C LEU A 408 11.01 -9.97 1.97
N GLU A 409 11.00 -8.74 1.45
CA GLU A 409 9.81 -7.91 1.42
C GLU A 409 9.72 -7.09 0.13
N THR A 410 8.48 -6.83 -0.33
CA THR A 410 8.32 -5.80 -1.35
C THR A 410 8.47 -4.40 -0.75
N VAL A 411 8.82 -3.41 -1.57
CA VAL A 411 8.83 -2.00 -1.14
C VAL A 411 7.46 -1.60 -0.54
N HIS A 412 6.38 -2.09 -1.14
CA HIS A 412 5.01 -1.79 -0.69
C HIS A 412 4.67 -2.43 0.66
N SER A 413 5.07 -3.68 0.89
CA SER A 413 4.81 -4.37 2.15
C SER A 413 5.70 -3.87 3.29
N PHE A 414 6.91 -3.39 2.99
CA PHE A 414 7.84 -2.86 4.00
C PHE A 414 7.61 -1.37 4.30
N LYS A 415 6.73 -0.69 3.57
CA LYS A 415 6.35 0.70 3.87
C LYS A 415 5.81 0.82 5.30
N GLY A 416 6.26 1.85 6.03
CA GLY A 416 5.91 2.07 7.45
C GLY A 416 6.84 1.38 8.44
N ARG A 417 7.66 0.42 8.00
CA ARG A 417 8.67 -0.27 8.82
C ARG A 417 10.08 0.25 8.56
N GLU A 418 11.03 -0.16 9.38
CA GLU A 418 12.44 0.23 9.30
C GLU A 418 13.33 -0.88 9.81
N ALA A 419 14.61 -0.89 9.41
CA ALA A 419 15.61 -1.86 9.84
C ALA A 419 17.00 -1.22 9.88
N HIS A 420 17.93 -1.78 10.66
CA HIS A 420 19.28 -1.26 10.75
C HIS A 420 20.00 -1.31 9.40
N THR A 421 20.02 -2.47 8.78
CA THR A 421 20.65 -2.68 7.47
C THR A 421 19.60 -3.13 6.45
N VAL A 422 19.41 -2.34 5.41
CA VAL A 422 18.44 -2.59 4.35
C VAL A 422 19.17 -2.75 3.02
N ALA A 423 18.94 -3.88 2.36
CA ALA A 423 19.41 -4.10 1.00
C ALA A 423 18.26 -3.89 -0.01
N VAL A 424 18.52 -3.09 -1.03
CA VAL A 424 17.54 -2.77 -2.09
C VAL A 424 18.07 -3.27 -3.41
N ILE A 425 17.32 -4.17 -4.04
CA ILE A 425 17.58 -4.64 -5.40
C ILE A 425 16.78 -3.75 -6.36
N CYS A 426 17.45 -2.90 -7.15
CA CYS A 426 16.83 -1.80 -7.88
C CYS A 426 16.75 -1.91 -9.40
N ASP A 427 17.24 -2.99 -10.03
CA ASP A 427 17.23 -3.09 -11.50
C ASP A 427 15.85 -3.33 -12.12
N TRP A 428 14.88 -3.65 -11.29
CA TRP A 428 13.55 -4.03 -11.74
C TRP A 428 12.47 -3.02 -11.36
N PHE A 429 12.85 -1.83 -10.89
CA PHE A 429 11.91 -0.74 -10.67
C PHE A 429 11.31 -0.30 -12.00
N THR A 430 10.11 -0.80 -12.26
CA THR A 430 9.28 -0.39 -13.39
C THR A 430 7.97 0.12 -12.81
N ASP A 431 7.65 1.38 -13.08
CA ASP A 431 6.37 1.95 -12.69
C ASP A 431 5.64 2.47 -13.93
N ARG A 432 4.41 2.01 -14.11
CA ARG A 432 3.53 2.48 -15.18
C ARG A 432 2.87 3.82 -14.84
N THR A 433 3.00 4.29 -13.59
CA THR A 433 2.34 5.49 -13.05
C THR A 433 3.28 6.68 -12.91
N ASN A 434 4.52 6.60 -13.39
CA ASN A 434 5.60 7.59 -13.19
C ASN A 434 5.99 7.83 -11.71
N GLN A 435 5.67 6.90 -10.81
CA GLN A 435 6.01 7.02 -9.37
C GLN A 435 7.32 6.30 -9.00
N ILE A 436 8.18 6.01 -9.98
CA ILE A 436 9.40 5.24 -9.76
C ILE A 436 10.31 5.88 -8.70
N ASP A 437 10.40 7.20 -8.68
CA ASP A 437 11.22 7.90 -7.70
C ASP A 437 10.63 7.83 -6.29
N ASN A 438 9.30 7.82 -6.16
CA ASN A 438 8.64 7.58 -4.88
C ASN A 438 8.91 6.16 -4.36
N VAL A 439 8.89 5.13 -5.24
CA VAL A 439 9.21 3.75 -4.87
C VAL A 439 10.67 3.65 -4.39
N LYS A 440 11.61 4.28 -5.10
CA LYS A 440 13.02 4.36 -4.68
C LYS A 440 13.16 5.11 -3.36
N TYR A 441 12.49 6.26 -3.23
CA TYR A 441 12.50 7.06 -2.00
C TYR A 441 12.04 6.24 -0.80
N VAL A 442 10.90 5.55 -0.92
CA VAL A 442 10.42 4.66 0.14
C VAL A 442 11.45 3.59 0.46
N ALA A 443 12.00 2.89 -0.55
CA ALA A 443 12.96 1.82 -0.34
C ALA A 443 14.24 2.30 0.37
N TYR A 444 14.81 3.41 -0.10
CA TYR A 444 16.08 3.95 0.41
C TYR A 444 15.96 4.57 1.81
N THR A 445 14.78 5.05 2.18
CA THR A 445 14.54 5.68 3.49
C THR A 445 14.06 4.71 4.57
N ARG A 446 14.25 3.39 4.38
CA ARG A 446 13.88 2.36 5.38
C ARG A 446 15.00 2.02 6.35
N CYS A 447 16.25 2.40 6.08
CA CYS A 447 17.39 2.03 6.90
C CYS A 447 17.67 3.04 8.03
N LEU A 448 18.08 2.50 9.19
CA LEU A 448 18.53 3.27 10.35
C LEU A 448 20.05 3.53 10.33
N GLU A 449 20.82 2.67 9.66
CA GLU A 449 22.29 2.73 9.69
C GLU A 449 22.91 2.48 8.31
N THR A 450 22.61 1.34 7.67
CA THR A 450 23.27 0.95 6.43
C THR A 450 22.27 0.71 5.30
N LEU A 451 22.47 1.40 4.20
CA LEU A 451 21.76 1.19 2.93
C LEU A 451 22.68 0.45 1.96
N ILE A 452 22.23 -0.71 1.47
CA ILE A 452 22.88 -1.46 0.40
C ILE A 452 22.02 -1.29 -0.87
N VAL A 453 22.64 -0.78 -1.94
CA VAL A 453 21.96 -0.59 -3.23
C VAL A 453 22.59 -1.55 -4.23
N ALA A 454 21.85 -2.57 -4.60
CA ALA A 454 22.34 -3.64 -5.46
C ALA A 454 21.77 -3.53 -6.88
N LYS A 455 22.64 -3.72 -7.88
CA LYS A 455 22.31 -3.59 -9.30
C LYS A 455 22.94 -4.71 -10.11
N VAL A 456 22.16 -5.45 -10.91
CA VAL A 456 22.65 -6.34 -11.97
C VAL A 456 23.01 -5.48 -13.19
N LEU A 457 24.18 -5.69 -13.80
CA LEU A 457 24.71 -4.92 -14.95
C LEU A 457 24.21 -5.47 -16.27
#